data_b59483c602a4dfdcb3c480190aa6f787
#
_entry.id   b59483c602a4dfdcb3c480190aa6f787
#
_cell.length_a   1.000
_cell.length_b   1.000
_cell.length_c   1.000
_cell.angle_alpha   90.00
_cell.angle_beta   90.00
_cell.angle_gamma   90.00
#
_symmetry.space_group_name_H-M   'P 1'
#
loop_
_entity.id
_entity.type
_entity.pdbx_description
1 polymer ?
#
loop_
_entity_poly.entity_id
_entity_poly.type
_entity_poly.pdbx_seq_one_letter_code
_entity_poly.pdbx_strand_id
1 'polypeptide(L)'
;MMTYRFLKGVVAATALTFATSLVQIPMALASSPISQNVDMEITVRVNQKGFLDQKGKVFGLKNTLKLPHGKTVRLTFVFDEAMTSLAYGDTHQVEITGDGLQKESEKFWVFSQKASITFQIGKKGVQYRAFCILDCIGMEHLNNLVIQVV
;
A
#
# COMPACT_ATOMS: atom_id res chain seq x y z
N MET A 1 18.51 -17.57 -88.67
CA MET A 1 19.68 -16.96 -88.08
C MET A 1 19.21 -15.86 -87.14
N MET A 2 19.14 -16.13 -85.82
CA MET A 2 18.63 -15.18 -84.85
C MET A 2 19.85 -14.72 -83.97
N THR A 3 20.17 -13.44 -84.04
CA THR A 3 21.26 -12.79 -83.34
C THR A 3 20.74 -12.25 -82.02
N TYR A 4 21.18 -12.87 -80.88
CA TYR A 4 20.91 -12.36 -79.53
C TYR A 4 21.87 -11.25 -79.17
N ARG A 5 21.33 -10.08 -78.85
CA ARG A 5 22.07 -8.94 -78.30
C ARG A 5 22.07 -9.05 -76.76
N PHE A 6 23.24 -9.23 -76.17
CA PHE A 6 23.41 -9.16 -74.75
C PHE A 6 23.35 -7.70 -74.24
N LEU A 7 22.38 -7.39 -73.41
CA LEU A 7 22.35 -6.13 -72.64
C LEU A 7 23.18 -6.34 -71.36
N LYS A 8 24.23 -5.55 -71.23
CA LYS A 8 25.00 -5.47 -69.98
C LYS A 8 24.20 -4.58 -69.02
N GLY A 9 23.60 -5.18 -67.99
CA GLY A 9 22.98 -4.48 -66.87
C GLY A 9 24.04 -4.05 -65.87
N VAL A 10 24.13 -2.75 -65.63
CA VAL A 10 24.95 -2.16 -64.58
C VAL A 10 24.16 -2.29 -63.27
N VAL A 11 24.66 -3.05 -62.34
CA VAL A 11 24.09 -3.15 -60.99
C VAL A 11 24.73 -2.06 -60.14
N ALA A 12 23.96 -1.01 -59.83
CA ALA A 12 24.36 0.00 -58.82
C ALA A 12 24.06 -0.52 -57.44
N ALA A 13 25.09 -0.82 -56.67
CA ALA A 13 24.98 -1.18 -55.27
C ALA A 13 24.75 0.09 -54.44
N THR A 14 23.51 0.32 -54.00
CA THR A 14 23.20 1.33 -52.98
C THR A 14 23.50 0.78 -51.60
N ALA A 15 24.55 1.29 -50.98
CA ALA A 15 24.86 0.99 -49.57
C ALA A 15 23.86 1.75 -48.66
N LEU A 16 22.96 1.01 -48.03
CA LEU A 16 22.10 1.55 -46.96
C LEU A 16 22.92 1.60 -45.65
N THR A 17 23.33 2.79 -45.27
CA THR A 17 23.90 3.04 -43.94
C THR A 17 22.76 3.11 -42.91
N PHE A 18 22.60 2.05 -42.13
CA PHE A 18 21.74 2.06 -40.93
C PHE A 18 22.42 2.89 -39.84
N ALA A 19 21.94 4.11 -39.61
CA ALA A 19 22.26 4.88 -38.43
C ALA A 19 21.53 4.28 -37.22
N THR A 20 22.22 3.50 -36.42
CA THR A 20 21.72 3.02 -35.13
C THR A 20 21.69 4.19 -34.15
N SER A 21 20.52 4.83 -34.02
CA SER A 21 20.26 5.78 -32.95
C SER A 21 20.22 5.02 -31.62
N LEU A 22 21.26 5.12 -30.82
CA LEU A 22 21.26 4.69 -29.42
C LEU A 22 20.26 5.57 -28.66
N VAL A 23 19.04 5.06 -28.45
CA VAL A 23 18.09 5.64 -27.53
C VAL A 23 18.66 5.44 -26.12
N GLN A 24 19.25 6.46 -25.55
CA GLN A 24 19.61 6.50 -24.14
C GLN A 24 18.29 6.56 -23.35
N ILE A 25 17.86 5.42 -22.80
CA ILE A 25 16.77 5.37 -21.83
C ILE A 25 17.33 6.02 -20.56
N PRO A 26 16.78 7.16 -20.09
CA PRO A 26 17.19 7.72 -18.81
C PRO A 26 16.86 6.65 -17.74
N MET A 27 17.89 6.10 -17.11
CA MET A 27 17.70 5.33 -15.88
C MET A 27 17.01 6.26 -14.88
N ALA A 28 15.70 6.03 -14.68
CA ALA A 28 14.99 6.62 -13.57
C ALA A 28 15.75 6.21 -12.30
N LEU A 29 16.40 7.16 -11.68
CA LEU A 29 16.97 7.00 -10.34
C LEU A 29 15.81 6.52 -9.46
N ALA A 30 15.83 5.24 -9.12
CA ALA A 30 14.94 4.70 -8.11
C ALA A 30 15.16 5.54 -6.86
N SER A 31 14.20 6.43 -6.58
CA SER A 31 14.21 7.21 -5.35
C SER A 31 14.19 6.18 -4.21
N SER A 32 15.31 6.07 -3.51
CA SER A 32 15.38 5.28 -2.28
C SER A 32 14.21 5.69 -1.39
N PRO A 33 13.47 4.76 -0.80
CA PRO A 33 12.38 5.11 0.10
C PRO A 33 12.98 5.98 1.20
N ILE A 34 12.55 7.23 1.27
CA ILE A 34 12.93 8.13 2.35
C ILE A 34 12.51 7.43 3.62
N SER A 35 13.49 6.99 4.42
CA SER A 35 13.24 6.42 5.74
C SER A 35 12.54 7.51 6.57
N GLN A 36 11.22 7.50 6.61
CA GLN A 36 10.48 8.41 7.46
C GLN A 36 10.85 8.07 8.90
N ASN A 37 11.44 9.03 9.59
CA ASN A 37 11.74 8.88 11.01
C ASN A 37 10.42 8.69 11.75
N VAL A 38 10.21 7.52 12.32
CA VAL A 38 9.01 7.16 13.06
C VAL A 38 9.23 7.50 14.52
N ASP A 39 8.43 8.42 15.06
CA ASP A 39 8.49 8.81 16.47
C ASP A 39 7.81 7.78 17.40
N MET A 40 6.78 7.08 16.89
CA MET A 40 5.97 6.16 17.65
C MET A 40 5.57 4.94 16.83
N GLU A 41 5.63 3.76 17.44
CA GLU A 41 5.09 2.52 16.88
C GLU A 41 3.97 1.99 17.79
N ILE A 42 2.83 1.70 17.18
CA ILE A 42 1.65 1.21 17.89
C ILE A 42 1.12 -0.02 17.18
N THR A 43 0.91 -1.09 17.93
CA THR A 43 0.31 -2.32 17.43
C THR A 43 -1.18 -2.33 17.77
N VAL A 44 -1.99 -2.60 16.75
CA VAL A 44 -3.43 -2.80 16.84
C VAL A 44 -3.73 -4.23 16.40
N ARG A 45 -4.32 -5.02 17.28
CA ARG A 45 -4.76 -6.37 16.95
C ARG A 45 -6.09 -6.32 16.23
N VAL A 46 -6.28 -7.20 15.25
CA VAL A 46 -7.50 -7.26 14.44
C VAL A 46 -8.06 -8.68 14.47
N ASN A 47 -9.28 -8.83 14.92
CA ASN A 47 -9.99 -10.11 14.92
C ASN A 47 -11.51 -9.90 14.78
N GLN A 48 -12.27 -10.98 14.90
CA GLN A 48 -13.73 -10.97 14.81
C GLN A 48 -14.44 -9.99 15.78
N LYS A 49 -13.76 -9.52 16.82
CA LYS A 49 -14.32 -8.53 17.76
C LYS A 49 -14.03 -7.08 17.33
N GLY A 50 -13.16 -6.89 16.35
CA GLY A 50 -12.77 -5.59 15.81
C GLY A 50 -11.31 -5.26 16.03
N PHE A 51 -11.03 -3.97 16.13
CA PHE A 51 -9.71 -3.47 16.50
C PHE A 51 -9.53 -3.53 18.01
N LEU A 52 -8.40 -4.10 18.46
CA LEU A 52 -8.12 -4.27 19.88
C LEU A 52 -6.76 -3.67 20.24
N ASP A 53 -6.66 -3.19 21.46
CA ASP A 53 -5.37 -2.83 22.04
C ASP A 53 -4.54 -4.09 22.40
N GLN A 54 -3.32 -3.88 22.90
CA GLN A 54 -2.43 -4.96 23.30
C GLN A 54 -2.98 -5.80 24.47
N LYS A 55 -3.92 -5.25 25.26
CA LYS A 55 -4.58 -5.93 26.39
C LYS A 55 -5.84 -6.67 25.94
N GLY A 56 -6.18 -6.64 24.66
CA GLY A 56 -7.38 -7.27 24.11
C GLY A 56 -8.67 -6.48 24.33
N LYS A 57 -8.59 -5.21 24.71
CA LYS A 57 -9.75 -4.34 24.85
C LYS A 57 -10.11 -3.76 23.48
N VAL A 58 -11.37 -3.87 23.11
CA VAL A 58 -11.88 -3.39 21.82
C VAL A 58 -11.88 -1.86 21.79
N PHE A 59 -11.36 -1.30 20.70
CA PHE A 59 -11.53 0.11 20.36
C PHE A 59 -12.96 0.40 19.89
N GLY A 60 -13.41 1.62 20.06
CA GLY A 60 -14.74 2.08 19.68
C GLY A 60 -15.01 3.48 20.19
N LEU A 61 -16.26 3.93 20.17
CA LEU A 61 -16.63 5.30 20.57
C LEU A 61 -16.22 5.66 22.01
N LYS A 62 -16.23 4.67 22.92
CA LYS A 62 -15.87 4.86 24.33
C LYS A 62 -14.40 4.55 24.66
N ASN A 63 -13.68 3.93 23.73
CA ASN A 63 -12.28 3.54 23.88
C ASN A 63 -11.52 3.93 22.62
N THR A 64 -11.07 5.16 22.55
CA THR A 64 -10.38 5.71 21.38
C THR A 64 -8.87 5.59 21.53
N LEU A 65 -8.17 5.45 20.43
CA LEU A 65 -6.71 5.55 20.40
C LEU A 65 -6.33 7.03 20.48
N LYS A 66 -5.56 7.39 21.51
CA LYS A 66 -5.08 8.77 21.70
C LYS A 66 -3.65 8.91 21.23
N LEU A 67 -3.39 9.87 20.36
CA LEU A 67 -2.06 10.14 19.81
C LEU A 67 -1.65 11.59 20.03
N PRO A 68 -0.38 11.87 20.37
CA PRO A 68 0.11 13.24 20.50
C PRO A 68 0.24 13.89 19.12
N HIS A 69 -0.09 15.20 19.03
CA HIS A 69 0.01 15.96 17.79
C HIS A 69 1.47 16.10 17.28
N GLY A 70 1.62 16.30 15.98
CA GLY A 70 2.89 16.63 15.33
C GLY A 70 3.92 15.50 15.26
N LYS A 71 3.55 14.28 15.67
CA LYS A 71 4.42 13.10 15.61
C LYS A 71 4.19 12.29 14.36
N THR A 72 5.21 11.57 13.91
CA THR A 72 5.08 10.52 12.89
C THR A 72 4.83 9.20 13.57
N VAL A 73 3.68 8.58 13.29
CA VAL A 73 3.28 7.30 13.86
C VAL A 73 3.31 6.21 12.79
N ARG A 74 3.74 5.02 13.19
CA ARG A 74 3.49 3.77 12.46
C ARG A 74 2.46 2.95 13.23
N LEU A 75 1.27 2.77 12.63
CA LEU A 75 0.28 1.83 13.13
C LEU A 75 0.49 0.50 12.43
N THR A 76 0.75 -0.55 13.20
CA THR A 76 0.89 -1.92 12.71
C THR A 76 -0.35 -2.71 13.10
N PHE A 77 -1.11 -3.15 12.11
CA PHE A 77 -2.26 -4.02 12.27
C PHE A 77 -1.78 -5.46 12.25
N VAL A 78 -2.19 -6.25 13.25
CA VAL A 78 -1.79 -7.65 13.40
C VAL A 78 -3.03 -8.52 13.40
N PHE A 79 -3.07 -9.47 12.47
CA PHE A 79 -4.11 -10.51 12.43
C PHE A 79 -4.03 -11.38 13.69
N ASP A 80 -5.12 -11.44 14.44
CA ASP A 80 -5.18 -12.08 15.76
C ASP A 80 -6.38 -13.04 15.88
N GLU A 81 -6.72 -13.71 14.81
CA GLU A 81 -7.75 -14.75 14.84
C GLU A 81 -7.12 -16.11 15.15
N ALA A 82 -7.82 -16.89 15.98
CA ALA A 82 -7.43 -18.27 16.18
C ALA A 82 -7.58 -19.04 14.86
N MET A 83 -6.57 -19.80 14.49
CA MET A 83 -6.57 -20.62 13.25
C MET A 83 -7.73 -21.63 13.17
N THR A 84 -8.52 -21.75 14.21
CA THR A 84 -9.70 -22.62 14.31
C THR A 84 -10.97 -22.01 13.71
N SER A 85 -11.01 -20.71 13.45
CA SER A 85 -12.10 -20.15 12.67
C SER A 85 -11.85 -20.54 11.21
N LEU A 86 -12.81 -21.23 10.61
CA LEU A 86 -12.79 -21.66 9.19
C LEU A 86 -12.83 -20.49 8.19
N ALA A 87 -12.60 -19.29 8.65
CA ALA A 87 -12.45 -18.09 7.88
C ALA A 87 -11.12 -18.07 7.10
N TYR A 88 -10.90 -19.08 6.26
CA TYR A 88 -9.83 -19.11 5.26
C TYR A 88 -9.92 -17.94 4.26
N GLY A 89 -10.84 -17.02 4.46
CA GLY A 89 -11.12 -15.90 3.58
C GLY A 89 -10.97 -14.53 4.22
N ASP A 90 -10.72 -14.42 5.50
CA ASP A 90 -10.65 -13.12 6.14
C ASP A 90 -9.32 -12.43 5.82
N THR A 91 -9.36 -11.72 4.73
CA THR A 91 -8.30 -10.78 4.33
C THR A 91 -8.74 -9.40 4.76
N HIS A 92 -7.88 -8.70 5.46
CA HIS A 92 -8.12 -7.32 5.88
C HIS A 92 -7.26 -6.36 5.09
N GLN A 93 -7.79 -5.18 4.85
CA GLN A 93 -7.06 -4.02 4.36
C GLN A 93 -7.62 -2.80 5.06
N VAL A 94 -6.78 -2.11 5.81
CA VAL A 94 -7.22 -0.97 6.62
C VAL A 94 -6.94 0.33 5.88
N GLU A 95 -7.94 1.19 5.85
CA GLU A 95 -7.79 2.58 5.44
C GLU A 95 -7.89 3.51 6.66
N ILE A 96 -7.05 4.54 6.70
CA ILE A 96 -7.12 5.63 7.68
C ILE A 96 -7.48 6.91 6.95
N THR A 97 -8.55 7.56 7.40
CA THR A 97 -9.02 8.83 6.85
C THR A 97 -9.20 9.89 7.93
N GLY A 98 -9.08 11.16 7.56
CA GLY A 98 -9.32 12.34 8.41
C GLY A 98 -8.29 13.43 8.18
N ASP A 99 -8.68 14.70 8.38
CA ASP A 99 -7.82 15.89 8.22
C ASP A 99 -7.03 15.93 6.88
N GLY A 100 -7.70 15.55 5.78
CA GLY A 100 -7.06 15.44 4.46
C GLY A 100 -6.17 14.22 4.25
N LEU A 101 -5.99 13.38 5.27
CA LEU A 101 -5.29 12.11 5.15
C LEU A 101 -6.22 11.05 4.55
N GLN A 102 -5.68 10.28 3.60
CA GLN A 102 -6.23 9.02 3.15
C GLN A 102 -5.06 8.09 2.85
N LYS A 103 -4.93 7.02 3.62
CA LYS A 103 -3.88 6.02 3.46
C LYS A 103 -4.40 4.62 3.71
N GLU A 104 -3.96 3.70 2.88
CA GLU A 104 -4.30 2.28 2.98
C GLU A 104 -3.09 1.46 3.42
N SER A 105 -3.36 0.36 4.10
CA SER A 105 -2.37 -0.66 4.39
C SER A 105 -2.23 -1.64 3.23
N GLU A 106 -1.18 -2.44 3.24
CA GLU A 106 -1.15 -3.69 2.51
C GLU A 106 -2.24 -4.63 3.04
N LYS A 107 -2.64 -5.61 2.23
CA LYS A 107 -3.54 -6.68 2.67
C LYS A 107 -2.83 -7.59 3.66
N PHE A 108 -3.54 -8.02 4.69
CA PHE A 108 -3.02 -8.96 5.67
C PHE A 108 -4.07 -10.02 6.04
N TRP A 109 -3.59 -11.23 6.33
CA TRP A 109 -4.41 -12.42 6.61
C TRP A 109 -3.55 -13.45 7.37
N VAL A 110 -4.07 -14.65 7.58
CA VAL A 110 -3.41 -15.71 8.36
C VAL A 110 -1.95 -16.00 7.95
N PHE A 111 -1.59 -15.89 6.69
CA PHE A 111 -0.22 -16.14 6.20
C PHE A 111 0.63 -14.87 6.07
N SER A 112 0.02 -13.70 5.97
CA SER A 112 0.68 -12.38 5.99
C SER A 112 0.09 -11.57 7.14
N GLN A 113 0.52 -11.88 8.35
CA GLN A 113 -0.16 -11.52 9.60
C GLN A 113 -0.08 -10.04 9.98
N LYS A 114 0.61 -9.19 9.22
CA LYS A 114 0.81 -7.77 9.57
C LYS A 114 0.76 -6.87 8.36
N ALA A 115 0.20 -5.69 8.56
CA ALA A 115 0.35 -4.57 7.65
C ALA A 115 0.54 -3.28 8.44
N SER A 116 1.15 -2.26 7.85
CA SER A 116 1.43 -1.02 8.57
C SER A 116 1.07 0.21 7.75
N ILE A 117 0.62 1.25 8.43
CA ILE A 117 0.43 2.59 7.86
C ILE A 117 1.28 3.56 8.65
N THR A 118 2.14 4.34 7.94
CA THR A 118 2.92 5.41 8.55
C THR A 118 2.38 6.75 8.09
N PHE A 119 2.08 7.66 9.04
CA PHE A 119 1.59 8.99 8.73
C PHE A 119 1.99 9.99 9.80
N GLN A 120 1.99 11.26 9.42
CA GLN A 120 2.19 12.37 10.34
C GLN A 120 0.85 12.74 10.98
N ILE A 121 0.83 12.83 12.31
CA ILE A 121 -0.34 13.22 13.08
C ILE A 121 -0.54 14.73 12.96
N GLY A 122 -1.74 15.14 12.62
CA GLY A 122 -2.12 16.53 12.47
C GLY A 122 -2.20 17.32 13.77
N LYS A 123 -2.96 18.40 13.75
CA LYS A 123 -3.11 19.31 14.89
C LYS A 123 -3.93 18.70 16.02
N LYS A 124 -3.71 19.17 17.24
CA LYS A 124 -4.53 18.82 18.40
C LYS A 124 -6.02 19.04 18.12
N GLY A 125 -6.85 18.10 18.54
CA GLY A 125 -8.30 18.12 18.35
C GLY A 125 -8.78 17.48 17.04
N VAL A 126 -7.88 17.15 16.13
CA VAL A 126 -8.20 16.38 14.91
C VAL A 126 -8.57 14.95 15.27
N GLN A 127 -9.42 14.37 14.46
CA GLN A 127 -9.84 12.99 14.59
C GLN A 127 -9.61 12.24 13.27
N TYR A 128 -9.07 11.04 13.38
CA TYR A 128 -8.99 10.09 12.27
C TYR A 128 -9.88 8.88 12.54
N ARG A 129 -10.24 8.18 11.48
CA ARG A 129 -10.94 6.91 11.54
C ARG A 129 -10.16 5.88 10.75
N ALA A 130 -10.04 4.68 11.33
CA ALA A 130 -9.53 3.53 10.61
C ALA A 130 -10.64 2.48 10.50
N PHE A 131 -10.73 1.87 9.32
CA PHE A 131 -11.75 0.87 8.99
C PHE A 131 -11.24 -0.12 7.96
N CYS A 132 -11.83 -1.30 7.90
CA CYS A 132 -11.55 -2.28 6.85
C CYS A 132 -12.30 -1.88 5.58
N ILE A 133 -11.60 -1.80 4.45
CA ILE A 133 -12.19 -1.44 3.14
C ILE A 133 -12.64 -2.67 2.34
N LEU A 134 -12.34 -3.87 2.82
CA LEU A 134 -12.83 -5.09 2.22
C LEU A 134 -14.20 -5.42 2.84
N ASP A 135 -15.12 -5.90 2.01
CA ASP A 135 -16.45 -6.34 2.44
C ASP A 135 -16.34 -7.64 3.25
N CYS A 136 -15.91 -7.50 4.52
CA CYS A 136 -15.88 -8.62 5.46
C CYS A 136 -17.29 -8.79 6.04
N ILE A 137 -18.09 -9.69 5.47
CA ILE A 137 -19.46 -9.97 5.93
C ILE A 137 -19.43 -10.34 7.42
N GLY A 138 -20.22 -9.61 8.22
CA GLY A 138 -20.28 -9.81 9.67
C GLY A 138 -19.19 -9.12 10.47
N MET A 139 -18.36 -8.27 9.82
CA MET A 139 -17.29 -7.52 10.46
C MET A 139 -17.48 -6.00 10.40
N GLU A 140 -18.72 -5.52 10.42
CA GLU A 140 -19.06 -4.08 10.43
C GLU A 140 -18.44 -3.34 11.62
N HIS A 141 -18.09 -4.05 12.68
CA HIS A 141 -17.39 -3.53 13.84
C HIS A 141 -15.91 -3.16 13.56
N LEU A 142 -15.32 -3.61 12.44
CA LEU A 142 -14.02 -3.14 11.96
C LEU A 142 -14.05 -1.71 11.40
N ASN A 143 -15.17 -1.03 11.48
CA ASN A 143 -15.31 0.37 11.10
C ASN A 143 -15.15 1.35 12.27
N ASN A 144 -14.73 0.90 13.44
CA ASN A 144 -14.87 1.66 14.70
C ASN A 144 -13.55 2.05 15.38
N LEU A 145 -12.41 1.99 14.72
CA LEU A 145 -11.19 2.55 15.32
C LEU A 145 -11.18 4.07 15.15
N VAL A 146 -11.48 4.76 16.23
CA VAL A 146 -11.39 6.22 16.31
C VAL A 146 -10.05 6.62 16.92
N ILE A 147 -9.32 7.50 16.25
CA ILE A 147 -8.02 8.03 16.67
C ILE A 147 -8.21 9.50 17.00
N GLN A 148 -7.95 9.90 18.24
CA GLN A 148 -8.02 11.27 18.71
C GLN A 148 -6.64 11.87 18.88
N VAL A 149 -6.44 13.07 18.35
CA VAL A 149 -5.20 13.84 18.53
C VAL A 149 -5.30 14.70 19.79
N VAL A 150 -4.39 14.49 20.73
CA VAL A 150 -4.35 15.15 22.04
C VAL A 150 -3.15 16.08 22.19
#